data_0236d73a408e4ddac22c9aec57680444
#
_entry.id   0236d73a408e4ddac22c9aec57680444
#
_cell.length_a   1.000
_cell.length_b   1.000
_cell.length_c   1.000
_cell.angle_alpha   90.00
_cell.angle_beta   90.00
_cell.angle_gamma   90.00
#
_symmetry.space_group_name_H-M   'P 1'
#
loop_
_entity.id
_entity.type
_entity.pdbx_description
1 polymer ?
#
loop_
_entity_poly.entity_id
_entity_poly.type
_entity_poly.pdbx_seq_one_letter_code
_entity_poly.pdbx_strand_id
1 'polypeptide(L)'
;SVIICFLSALCKVNGIHLDPMEMIMTAKAAENQYVGVSCGKLDQSCEVLSKKDHLLYLDTKDDSYELISVNENMKPYKIAIFFSGLERSLKNSKYNLRQDECKAAAYALMGYAGMNYDTFANTRLRDVPFEVFEAYKNRLPELWRRRAEHYYSEFDRAEKGANLWRKGDLEGYGQLVFE
;
A
#
# COMPACT_ATOMS: atom_id res chain seq x y z
N SER A 1 6.92 12.21 -0.05
CA SER A 1 6.54 13.57 -0.57
C SER A 1 7.75 14.41 -0.91
N VAL A 2 8.70 14.59 -0.02
CA VAL A 2 9.90 15.40 -0.29
C VAL A 2 10.63 14.93 -1.57
N ILE A 3 10.77 13.63 -1.77
CA ILE A 3 11.47 13.06 -2.95
C ILE A 3 10.75 13.43 -4.25
N ILE A 4 9.44 13.31 -4.33
CA ILE A 4 8.65 13.68 -5.52
C ILE A 4 8.78 15.18 -5.79
N CYS A 5 8.76 16.00 -4.75
CA CYS A 5 8.91 17.45 -4.88
C CYS A 5 10.28 17.83 -5.46
N PHE A 6 11.38 17.25 -4.92
CA PHE A 6 12.74 17.47 -5.45
C PHE A 6 12.90 16.94 -6.86
N LEU A 7 12.41 15.73 -7.15
CA LEU A 7 12.48 15.14 -8.50
C LEU A 7 11.75 16.00 -9.51
N SER A 8 10.54 16.47 -9.18
CA SER A 8 9.78 17.38 -10.06
C SER A 8 10.52 18.68 -10.31
N ALA A 9 11.13 19.27 -9.29
CA ALA A 9 11.91 20.50 -9.43
C ALA A 9 13.14 20.29 -10.31
N LEU A 10 13.89 19.20 -10.09
CA LEU A 10 15.08 18.85 -10.89
C LEU A 10 14.70 18.61 -12.37
N CYS A 11 13.62 17.86 -12.62
CA CYS A 11 13.12 17.63 -13.97
C CYS A 11 12.77 18.95 -14.66
N LYS A 12 12.06 19.84 -13.97
CA LYS A 12 11.65 21.14 -14.51
C LYS A 12 12.83 22.01 -14.86
N VAL A 13 13.84 22.12 -14.00
CA VAL A 13 15.04 22.96 -14.21
C VAL A 13 15.90 22.44 -15.35
N ASN A 14 15.97 21.12 -15.54
CA ASN A 14 16.79 20.48 -16.56
C ASN A 14 16.04 20.16 -17.85
N GLY A 15 14.77 20.56 -18.00
CA GLY A 15 13.98 20.25 -19.18
C GLY A 15 13.71 18.76 -19.38
N ILE A 16 13.76 17.98 -18.31
CA ILE A 16 13.50 16.53 -18.34
C ILE A 16 11.99 16.32 -18.17
N HIS A 17 11.43 15.45 -18.99
CA HIS A 17 10.04 15.03 -18.87
C HIS A 17 9.99 13.56 -18.48
N LEU A 18 9.38 13.24 -17.34
CA LEU A 18 9.08 11.90 -16.89
C LEU A 18 7.57 11.70 -16.94
N ASP A 19 7.14 10.52 -17.38
CA ASP A 19 5.75 10.16 -17.19
C ASP A 19 5.43 9.88 -15.69
N PRO A 20 4.15 9.84 -15.30
CA PRO A 20 3.77 9.62 -13.92
C PRO A 20 4.38 8.36 -13.29
N MET A 21 4.44 7.25 -14.03
CA MET A 21 4.97 5.99 -13.51
C MET A 21 6.49 6.03 -13.39
N GLU A 22 7.19 6.62 -14.36
CA GLU A 22 8.64 6.85 -14.29
C GLU A 22 9.00 7.68 -13.06
N MET A 23 8.22 8.72 -12.75
CA MET A 23 8.42 9.55 -11.56
C MET A 23 8.23 8.76 -10.27
N ILE A 24 7.16 7.97 -10.17
CA ILE A 24 6.87 7.10 -9.02
C ILE A 24 7.99 6.08 -8.80
N MET A 25 8.39 5.39 -9.87
CA MET A 25 9.40 4.34 -9.78
C MET A 25 10.79 4.88 -9.48
N THR A 26 11.14 6.06 -10.00
CA THR A 26 12.40 6.74 -9.69
C THR A 26 12.46 7.15 -8.21
N ALA A 27 11.38 7.73 -7.69
CA ALA A 27 11.29 8.10 -6.27
C ALA A 27 11.35 6.87 -5.35
N LYS A 28 10.64 5.80 -5.69
CA LYS A 28 10.70 4.53 -4.97
C LYS A 28 12.12 3.94 -5.00
N ALA A 29 12.79 3.97 -6.14
CA ALA A 29 14.17 3.46 -6.25
C ALA A 29 15.13 4.24 -5.36
N ALA A 30 14.98 5.55 -5.25
CA ALA A 30 15.78 6.38 -4.35
C ALA A 30 15.60 5.93 -2.88
N GLU A 31 14.38 5.64 -2.42
CA GLU A 31 14.14 5.16 -1.06
C GLU A 31 14.64 3.73 -0.84
N ASN A 32 14.39 2.84 -1.78
CA ASN A 32 14.70 1.42 -1.59
C ASN A 32 16.19 1.11 -1.78
N GLN A 33 16.80 1.68 -2.81
CA GLN A 33 18.18 1.34 -3.21
C GLN A 33 19.23 2.24 -2.55
N TYR A 34 18.90 3.53 -2.33
CA TYR A 34 19.83 4.49 -1.76
C TYR A 34 19.68 4.61 -0.24
N VAL A 35 18.44 4.78 0.25
CA VAL A 35 18.19 4.90 1.70
C VAL A 35 18.12 3.53 2.39
N GLY A 36 17.73 2.47 1.67
CA GLY A 36 17.65 1.09 2.18
C GLY A 36 16.36 0.79 2.96
N VAL A 37 15.29 1.51 2.67
CA VAL A 37 13.94 1.25 3.22
C VAL A 37 13.12 0.48 2.20
N SER A 38 12.68 -0.74 2.54
CA SER A 38 11.86 -1.58 1.65
C SER A 38 10.41 -1.07 1.53
N CYS A 39 10.22 0.23 1.25
CA CYS A 39 8.90 0.82 1.14
C CYS A 39 8.17 0.38 -0.14
N GLY A 40 6.81 0.43 -0.08
CA GLY A 40 5.96 0.33 -1.27
C GLY A 40 6.02 1.60 -2.11
N LYS A 41 5.04 1.78 -2.98
CA LYS A 41 4.92 2.96 -3.86
C LYS A 41 3.63 3.76 -3.59
N LEU A 42 2.93 3.47 -2.49
CA LEU A 42 1.64 4.12 -2.19
C LEU A 42 1.78 5.63 -2.07
N ASP A 43 2.71 6.12 -1.25
CA ASP A 43 2.88 7.55 -1.00
C ASP A 43 3.25 8.29 -2.28
N GLN A 44 4.21 7.77 -3.05
CA GLN A 44 4.64 8.34 -4.32
C GLN A 44 3.50 8.33 -5.35
N SER A 45 2.70 7.25 -5.40
CA SER A 45 1.54 7.16 -6.28
C SER A 45 0.46 8.16 -5.88
N CYS A 46 0.18 8.32 -4.59
CA CYS A 46 -0.78 9.31 -4.12
C CYS A 46 -0.38 10.72 -4.52
N GLU A 47 0.91 11.06 -4.44
CA GLU A 47 1.38 12.41 -4.79
C GLU A 47 1.35 12.71 -6.28
N VAL A 48 1.58 11.70 -7.11
CA VAL A 48 1.65 11.86 -8.56
C VAL A 48 0.29 11.68 -9.24
N LEU A 49 -0.52 10.73 -8.78
CA LEU A 49 -1.76 10.31 -9.44
C LEU A 49 -3.02 10.93 -8.85
N SER A 50 -2.99 11.39 -7.58
CA SER A 50 -4.19 11.91 -6.93
C SER A 50 -4.73 13.17 -7.60
N LYS A 51 -6.03 13.33 -7.51
CA LYS A 51 -6.75 14.49 -8.01
C LYS A 51 -7.63 15.08 -6.93
N LYS A 52 -7.78 16.40 -6.93
CA LYS A 52 -8.69 17.06 -6.00
C LYS A 52 -10.09 16.46 -6.09
N ASP A 53 -10.73 16.30 -4.95
CA ASP A 53 -12.09 15.75 -4.82
C ASP A 53 -12.25 14.31 -5.32
N HIS A 54 -11.15 13.53 -5.30
CA HIS A 54 -11.16 12.10 -5.65
C HIS A 54 -10.43 11.29 -4.60
N LEU A 55 -10.92 10.06 -4.38
CA LEU A 55 -10.19 9.00 -3.71
C LEU A 55 -9.37 8.25 -4.76
N LEU A 56 -8.09 8.03 -4.50
CA LEU A 56 -7.26 7.15 -5.31
C LEU A 56 -7.40 5.72 -4.80
N TYR A 57 -7.95 4.83 -5.62
CA TYR A 57 -7.97 3.39 -5.40
C TYR A 57 -6.94 2.73 -6.29
N LEU A 58 -5.88 2.17 -5.70
CA LEU A 58 -4.69 1.71 -6.39
C LEU A 58 -4.42 0.23 -6.09
N ASP A 59 -4.25 -0.61 -7.12
CA ASP A 59 -3.65 -1.94 -6.98
C ASP A 59 -2.13 -1.83 -7.24
N THR A 60 -1.34 -2.04 -6.20
CA THR A 60 0.13 -1.95 -6.29
C THR A 60 0.78 -3.16 -6.95
N LYS A 61 0.00 -4.19 -7.33
CA LYS A 61 0.50 -5.36 -8.05
C LYS A 61 0.75 -5.05 -9.52
N ASP A 62 -0.21 -4.43 -10.18
CA ASP A 62 -0.19 -4.17 -11.63
C ASP A 62 -0.24 -2.68 -11.98
N ASP A 63 -0.24 -1.81 -10.97
CA ASP A 63 -0.29 -0.36 -11.10
C ASP A 63 -1.61 0.19 -11.67
N SER A 64 -2.63 -0.63 -11.77
CA SER A 64 -3.96 -0.18 -12.11
C SER A 64 -4.52 0.72 -11.00
N TYR A 65 -5.22 1.78 -11.37
CA TYR A 65 -5.83 2.68 -10.42
C TYR A 65 -7.13 3.27 -10.93
N GLU A 66 -7.95 3.68 -9.99
CA GLU A 66 -9.19 4.41 -10.23
C GLU A 66 -9.21 5.69 -9.40
N LEU A 67 -9.61 6.78 -10.02
CA LEU A 67 -9.92 8.03 -9.34
C LEU A 67 -11.43 8.09 -9.10
N ILE A 68 -11.84 7.77 -7.87
CA ILE A 68 -13.25 7.75 -7.48
C ILE A 68 -13.63 9.15 -7.02
N SER A 69 -14.49 9.83 -7.78
CA SER A 69 -14.96 11.18 -7.43
C SER A 69 -15.78 11.18 -6.13
N VAL A 70 -15.76 12.30 -5.43
CA VAL A 70 -16.68 12.54 -4.31
C VAL A 70 -18.13 12.45 -4.83
N ASN A 71 -18.96 11.67 -4.15
CA ASN A 71 -20.37 11.53 -4.49
C ASN A 71 -21.13 12.82 -4.14
N GLU A 72 -22.06 13.24 -5.00
CA GLU A 72 -22.85 14.49 -4.83
C GLU A 72 -23.65 14.51 -3.52
N ASN A 73 -24.03 13.34 -3.02
CA ASN A 73 -24.78 13.20 -1.76
C ASN A 73 -23.88 13.10 -0.53
N MET A 74 -22.54 13.13 -0.71
CA MET A 74 -21.61 13.01 0.40
C MET A 74 -21.62 14.29 1.24
N LYS A 75 -21.76 14.12 2.56
CA LYS A 75 -21.68 15.25 3.50
C LYS A 75 -20.28 15.87 3.48
N PRO A 76 -20.17 17.19 3.67
CA PRO A 76 -18.85 17.82 3.86
C PRO A 76 -18.11 17.19 5.02
N TYR A 77 -16.82 16.93 4.83
CA TYR A 77 -15.95 16.36 5.86
C TYR A 77 -14.67 17.20 6.00
N LYS A 78 -13.99 17.00 7.11
CA LYS A 78 -12.67 17.59 7.38
C LYS A 78 -11.72 16.49 7.83
N ILE A 79 -10.47 16.59 7.40
CA ILE A 79 -9.39 15.74 7.88
C ILE A 79 -8.67 16.47 9.01
N ALA A 80 -8.62 15.85 10.20
CA ALA A 80 -7.87 16.37 11.34
C ALA A 80 -6.57 15.58 11.50
N ILE A 81 -5.45 16.27 11.59
CA ILE A 81 -4.13 15.69 11.80
C ILE A 81 -3.69 15.99 13.22
N PHE A 82 -3.42 14.95 14.00
CA PHE A 82 -2.95 15.06 15.38
C PHE A 82 -1.49 14.63 15.47
N PHE A 83 -0.62 15.54 15.89
CA PHE A 83 0.77 15.20 16.12
C PHE A 83 0.91 14.42 17.42
N SER A 84 1.47 13.21 17.35
CA SER A 84 1.63 12.31 18.50
C SER A 84 2.78 12.67 19.44
N GLY A 85 3.63 13.63 19.08
CA GLY A 85 4.84 13.97 19.82
C GLY A 85 5.98 12.95 19.69
N LEU A 86 5.81 11.90 18.86
CA LEU A 86 6.81 10.86 18.67
C LEU A 86 7.59 11.08 17.37
N GLU A 87 8.90 11.14 17.49
CA GLU A 87 9.79 11.09 16.33
C GLU A 87 10.06 9.64 15.94
N ARG A 88 9.94 9.34 14.66
CA ARG A 88 10.18 8.00 14.09
C ARG A 88 11.11 8.08 12.89
N SER A 89 12.01 7.10 12.80
CA SER A 89 12.82 6.85 11.61
C SER A 89 12.43 5.50 11.02
N LEU A 90 12.05 5.46 9.75
CA LEU A 90 11.73 4.20 9.06
C LEU A 90 12.92 3.25 9.01
N LYS A 91 14.13 3.77 8.81
CA LYS A 91 15.37 2.99 8.77
C LYS A 91 15.62 2.21 10.07
N ASN A 92 15.30 2.79 11.23
CA ASN A 92 15.49 2.20 12.55
C ASN A 92 14.23 1.49 13.08
N SER A 93 13.16 1.42 12.27
CA SER A 93 11.92 0.74 12.63
C SER A 93 11.98 -0.75 12.24
N LYS A 94 10.97 -1.50 12.72
CA LYS A 94 10.76 -2.90 12.29
C LYS A 94 10.11 -3.01 10.90
N TYR A 95 10.14 -1.96 10.08
CA TYR A 95 9.44 -1.93 8.79
C TYR A 95 9.95 -3.03 7.84
N ASN A 96 11.26 -3.10 7.61
CA ASN A 96 11.85 -4.12 6.75
C ASN A 96 11.56 -5.54 7.27
N LEU A 97 11.68 -5.74 8.60
CA LEU A 97 11.35 -7.02 9.23
C LEU A 97 9.90 -7.42 8.97
N ARG A 98 8.95 -6.50 9.07
CA ARG A 98 7.52 -6.79 8.80
C ARG A 98 7.28 -7.16 7.33
N GLN A 99 8.00 -6.52 6.41
CA GLN A 99 7.99 -6.89 4.99
C GLN A 99 8.49 -8.33 4.78
N ASP A 100 9.59 -8.70 5.44
CA ASP A 100 10.16 -10.04 5.34
C ASP A 100 9.25 -11.09 5.97
N GLU A 101 8.58 -10.79 7.08
CA GLU A 101 7.55 -11.64 7.69
C GLU A 101 6.37 -11.88 6.73
N CYS A 102 5.91 -10.86 5.99
CA CYS A 102 4.86 -11.03 4.97
C CYS A 102 5.32 -11.91 3.81
N LYS A 103 6.55 -11.73 3.31
CA LYS A 103 7.13 -12.59 2.26
C LYS A 103 7.27 -14.03 2.74
N ALA A 104 7.75 -14.23 3.97
CA ALA A 104 7.92 -15.55 4.55
C ALA A 104 6.55 -16.27 4.71
N ALA A 105 5.51 -15.55 5.13
CA ALA A 105 4.16 -16.08 5.19
C ALA A 105 3.67 -16.53 3.81
N ALA A 106 3.81 -15.68 2.79
CA ALA A 106 3.42 -15.98 1.43
C ALA A 106 4.16 -17.20 0.87
N TYR A 107 5.49 -17.21 1.03
CA TYR A 107 6.34 -18.30 0.55
C TYR A 107 5.99 -19.65 1.19
N ALA A 108 5.76 -19.66 2.51
CA ALA A 108 5.35 -20.86 3.23
C ALA A 108 3.97 -21.36 2.79
N LEU A 109 2.99 -20.46 2.64
CA LEU A 109 1.63 -20.80 2.21
C LEU A 109 1.63 -21.43 0.81
N MET A 110 2.36 -20.83 -0.13
CA MET A 110 2.52 -21.38 -1.48
C MET A 110 3.16 -22.76 -1.45
N GLY A 111 4.21 -22.95 -0.64
CA GLY A 111 4.86 -24.24 -0.45
C GLY A 111 3.92 -25.29 0.14
N TYR A 112 3.10 -24.94 1.14
CA TYR A 112 2.13 -25.85 1.74
C TYR A 112 1.02 -26.29 0.77
N ALA A 113 0.64 -25.39 -0.14
CA ALA A 113 -0.39 -25.66 -1.15
C ALA A 113 0.17 -26.31 -2.42
N GLY A 114 1.48 -26.54 -2.53
CA GLY A 114 2.10 -27.07 -3.76
C GLY A 114 1.99 -26.13 -4.95
N MET A 115 1.85 -24.82 -4.70
CA MET A 115 1.80 -23.80 -5.75
C MET A 115 3.20 -23.54 -6.31
N ASN A 116 3.25 -23.16 -7.58
CA ASN A 116 4.48 -22.61 -8.15
C ASN A 116 4.76 -21.24 -7.56
N TYR A 117 5.99 -20.98 -7.16
CA TYR A 117 6.44 -19.69 -6.62
C TYR A 117 7.79 -19.29 -7.21
N ASP A 118 8.00 -18.00 -7.30
CA ASP A 118 9.25 -17.39 -7.76
C ASP A 118 10.25 -17.30 -6.57
N THR A 119 11.23 -16.43 -6.69
CA THR A 119 12.19 -16.18 -5.62
C THR A 119 11.49 -15.60 -4.38
N PHE A 120 12.09 -15.81 -3.21
CA PHE A 120 11.59 -15.21 -1.96
C PHE A 120 11.41 -13.68 -2.07
N ALA A 121 12.31 -13.00 -2.78
CA ALA A 121 12.24 -11.55 -2.96
C ALA A 121 10.99 -11.09 -3.72
N ASN A 122 10.50 -11.91 -4.66
CA ASN A 122 9.35 -11.59 -5.52
C ASN A 122 8.02 -12.11 -4.98
N THR A 123 8.04 -13.01 -3.98
CA THR A 123 6.83 -13.59 -3.40
C THR A 123 6.05 -12.56 -2.58
N ARG A 124 4.74 -12.50 -2.77
CA ARG A 124 3.82 -11.56 -2.10
C ARG A 124 2.57 -12.29 -1.61
N LEU A 125 1.99 -11.85 -0.50
CA LEU A 125 0.67 -12.33 -0.03
C LEU A 125 -0.44 -12.09 -1.08
N ARG A 126 -0.29 -11.07 -1.92
CA ARG A 126 -1.21 -10.77 -3.03
C ARG A 126 -1.29 -11.90 -4.08
N ASP A 127 -0.30 -12.78 -4.12
CA ASP A 127 -0.24 -13.91 -5.05
C ASP A 127 -0.80 -15.22 -4.43
N VAL A 128 -1.14 -15.18 -3.16
CA VAL A 128 -1.72 -16.31 -2.41
C VAL A 128 -3.24 -16.14 -2.32
N PRO A 129 -4.04 -17.06 -2.88
CA PRO A 129 -5.50 -17.02 -2.72
C PRO A 129 -5.91 -17.08 -1.25
N PHE A 130 -7.00 -16.40 -0.88
CA PHE A 130 -7.50 -16.36 0.49
C PHE A 130 -7.85 -17.76 1.02
N GLU A 131 -8.37 -18.64 0.16
CA GLU A 131 -8.70 -20.02 0.48
C GLU A 131 -7.46 -20.84 0.89
N VAL A 132 -6.32 -20.58 0.26
CA VAL A 132 -5.02 -21.18 0.62
C VAL A 132 -4.58 -20.69 1.99
N PHE A 133 -4.70 -19.39 2.26
CA PHE A 133 -4.42 -18.86 3.59
C PHE A 133 -5.30 -19.50 4.65
N GLU A 134 -6.63 -19.56 4.45
CA GLU A 134 -7.56 -20.17 5.40
C GLU A 134 -7.25 -21.64 5.66
N ALA A 135 -6.89 -22.40 4.62
CA ALA A 135 -6.55 -23.81 4.75
C ALA A 135 -5.25 -24.06 5.54
N TYR A 136 -4.27 -23.17 5.44
CA TYR A 136 -2.93 -23.41 5.98
C TYR A 136 -2.47 -22.41 7.04
N LYS A 137 -3.25 -21.39 7.41
CA LYS A 137 -2.87 -20.34 8.38
C LYS A 137 -2.37 -20.90 9.73
N ASN A 138 -2.95 -22.00 10.20
CA ASN A 138 -2.56 -22.62 11.47
C ASN A 138 -1.20 -23.36 11.42
N ARG A 139 -0.62 -23.55 10.23
CA ARG A 139 0.73 -24.10 10.05
C ARG A 139 1.81 -23.01 10.05
N LEU A 140 1.42 -21.75 9.94
CA LEU A 140 2.36 -20.63 9.97
C LEU A 140 2.82 -20.36 11.41
N PRO A 141 4.09 -19.93 11.59
CA PRO A 141 4.52 -19.29 12.82
C PRO A 141 3.60 -18.13 13.17
N GLU A 142 3.35 -17.90 14.47
CA GLU A 142 2.36 -16.92 14.95
C GLU A 142 2.57 -15.50 14.35
N LEU A 143 3.82 -15.03 14.31
CA LEU A 143 4.11 -13.72 13.74
C LEU A 143 3.76 -13.62 12.25
N TRP A 144 4.08 -14.64 11.47
CA TRP A 144 3.77 -14.67 10.03
C TRP A 144 2.27 -14.77 9.79
N ARG A 145 1.57 -15.57 10.60
CA ARG A 145 0.12 -15.67 10.56
C ARG A 145 -0.53 -14.31 10.80
N ARG A 146 -0.12 -13.59 11.85
CA ARG A 146 -0.64 -12.24 12.17
C ARG A 146 -0.41 -11.24 11.02
N ARG A 147 0.73 -11.35 10.30
CA ARG A 147 0.96 -10.51 9.11
C ARG A 147 0.03 -10.82 7.97
N ALA A 148 -0.21 -12.11 7.72
CA ALA A 148 -1.14 -12.53 6.69
C ALA A 148 -2.59 -12.16 7.04
N GLU A 149 -3.02 -12.38 8.29
CA GLU A 149 -4.33 -11.96 8.80
C GLU A 149 -4.55 -10.46 8.58
N HIS A 150 -3.58 -9.64 8.98
CA HIS A 150 -3.64 -8.20 8.77
C HIS A 150 -3.71 -7.83 7.28
N TYR A 151 -2.89 -8.47 6.44
CA TYR A 151 -2.91 -8.22 5.00
C TYR A 151 -4.30 -8.49 4.39
N TYR A 152 -4.91 -9.64 4.67
CA TYR A 152 -6.21 -9.97 4.08
C TYR A 152 -7.35 -9.11 4.65
N SER A 153 -7.30 -8.76 5.93
CA SER A 153 -8.29 -7.85 6.50
C SER A 153 -8.19 -6.43 5.93
N GLU A 154 -6.97 -5.91 5.72
CA GLU A 154 -6.77 -4.60 5.08
C GLU A 154 -7.16 -4.59 3.61
N PHE A 155 -6.90 -5.69 2.90
CA PHE A 155 -7.30 -5.82 1.50
C PHE A 155 -8.83 -5.75 1.35
N ASP A 156 -9.57 -6.51 2.14
CA ASP A 156 -11.03 -6.50 2.19
C ASP A 156 -11.56 -5.11 2.63
N ARG A 157 -10.92 -4.50 3.63
CA ARG A 157 -11.28 -3.17 4.12
C ARG A 157 -11.09 -2.09 3.06
N ALA A 158 -10.00 -2.14 2.30
CA ALA A 158 -9.75 -1.19 1.21
C ALA A 158 -10.82 -1.30 0.11
N GLU A 159 -11.23 -2.52 -0.27
CA GLU A 159 -12.27 -2.75 -1.25
C GLU A 159 -13.64 -2.27 -0.76
N LYS A 160 -14.01 -2.61 0.48
CA LYS A 160 -15.22 -2.10 1.13
C LYS A 160 -15.22 -0.57 1.20
N GLY A 161 -14.10 0.03 1.59
CA GLY A 161 -13.95 1.48 1.67
C GLY A 161 -14.17 2.16 0.33
N ALA A 162 -13.58 1.66 -0.75
CA ALA A 162 -13.81 2.18 -2.10
C ALA A 162 -15.30 2.11 -2.49
N ASN A 163 -15.98 1.01 -2.15
CA ASN A 163 -17.40 0.84 -2.43
C ASN A 163 -18.31 1.79 -1.61
N LEU A 164 -17.99 2.02 -0.34
CA LEU A 164 -18.71 2.98 0.50
C LEU A 164 -18.51 4.42 -0.02
N TRP A 165 -17.30 4.76 -0.45
CA TRP A 165 -17.01 6.06 -1.05
C TRP A 165 -17.82 6.29 -2.32
N ARG A 166 -17.88 5.31 -3.24
CA ARG A 166 -18.73 5.40 -4.46
C ARG A 166 -20.20 5.65 -4.15
N LYS A 167 -20.70 5.07 -3.04
CA LYS A 167 -22.10 5.25 -2.57
C LYS A 167 -22.31 6.58 -1.84
N GLY A 168 -21.26 7.31 -1.49
CA GLY A 168 -21.36 8.51 -0.67
C GLY A 168 -21.57 8.24 0.81
N ASP A 169 -21.40 7.00 1.26
CA ASP A 169 -21.53 6.60 2.66
C ASP A 169 -20.25 6.92 3.45
N LEU A 170 -20.10 8.19 3.80
CA LEU A 170 -18.96 8.69 4.55
C LEU A 170 -18.93 8.14 5.98
N GLU A 171 -20.07 7.88 6.58
CA GLU A 171 -20.16 7.34 7.95
C GLU A 171 -19.67 5.89 7.98
N GLY A 172 -20.15 5.05 7.06
CA GLY A 172 -19.67 3.69 6.90
C GLY A 172 -18.17 3.65 6.56
N TYR A 173 -17.69 4.55 5.68
CA TYR A 173 -16.27 4.69 5.41
C TYR A 173 -15.46 5.02 6.68
N GLY A 174 -15.97 5.96 7.49
CA GLY A 174 -15.35 6.36 8.75
C GLY A 174 -15.29 5.20 9.76
N GLN A 175 -16.29 4.34 9.82
CA GLN A 175 -16.28 3.14 10.69
C GLN A 175 -15.13 2.19 10.32
N LEU A 176 -14.88 1.96 9.03
CA LEU A 176 -13.76 1.12 8.58
C LEU A 176 -12.38 1.67 9.00
N VAL A 177 -12.26 2.98 9.20
CA VAL A 177 -10.99 3.60 9.64
C VAL A 177 -10.70 3.30 11.11
N PHE A 178 -11.72 3.00 11.92
CA PHE A 178 -11.57 2.65 13.34
C PHE A 178 -11.34 1.16 13.61
N GLU A 179 -11.58 0.30 12.64
CA GLU A 179 -11.31 -1.14 12.73
C GLU A 179 -9.82 -1.48 12.58
#